data_bfe47287b1c20e98cf265203ae20d727
#
_entry.id   bfe47287b1c20e98cf265203ae20d727
#
_cell.length_a   1.000
_cell.length_b   1.000
_cell.length_c   1.000
_cell.angle_alpha   90.00
_cell.angle_beta   90.00
_cell.angle_gamma   90.00
#
_symmetry.space_group_name_H-M   'P 1'
#
loop_
_entity.id
_entity.type
_entity.pdbx_description
1 polymer ?
#
loop_
_entity_poly.entity_id
_entity_poly.type
_entity_poly.pdbx_seq_one_letter_code
_entity_poly.pdbx_strand_id
1 'polypeptide(L)'
;VLPTGVPKVIVSTVAFSPLIPADRLAADVQMILWAGGLYGLNSLCRSALSQAAGSVVGAARAASPPSSDRPIIGMTSLGSSCLSYMKLLKPELESRGFEVAVFHATGMGGMAFEAIAAEGGFAAVMDFALSEVGNLYAGSVVNSGESRLRSAGAAGVPQIVAPGCIDLIDFAGWQDIPARFADRPFHAHNRLIKCSAFN
;
A
#
# COMPACT_ATOMS: atom_id res chain seq x y z
N VAL A 1 12.92 -11.66 -3.11
CA VAL A 1 12.37 -10.30 -3.25
C VAL A 1 13.53 -9.32 -3.11
N LEU A 2 13.55 -8.25 -3.93
CA LEU A 2 14.55 -7.19 -3.81
C LEU A 2 14.13 -6.20 -2.71
N PRO A 3 15.07 -5.70 -1.90
CA PRO A 3 14.77 -4.72 -0.85
C PRO A 3 14.10 -3.44 -1.37
N THR A 4 13.41 -2.73 -0.48
CA THR A 4 12.86 -1.40 -0.77
C THR A 4 13.97 -0.42 -1.17
N GLY A 5 13.71 0.40 -2.19
CA GLY A 5 14.68 1.35 -2.75
C GLY A 5 15.58 0.79 -3.86
N VAL A 6 15.65 -0.53 -4.04
CA VAL A 6 16.30 -1.11 -5.22
C VAL A 6 15.35 -0.97 -6.43
N PRO A 7 15.77 -0.32 -7.52
CA PRO A 7 14.91 -0.12 -8.68
C PRO A 7 14.35 -1.43 -9.26
N LYS A 8 13.04 -1.48 -9.43
CA LYS A 8 12.29 -2.63 -9.91
C LYS A 8 11.40 -2.20 -11.07
N VAL A 9 11.56 -2.80 -12.22
CA VAL A 9 10.73 -2.53 -13.40
C VAL A 9 10.13 -3.84 -13.90
N ILE A 10 8.82 -3.89 -14.01
CA ILE A 10 8.07 -5.04 -14.54
C ILE A 10 7.44 -4.64 -15.87
N VAL A 11 7.64 -5.44 -16.91
CA VAL A 11 6.86 -5.36 -18.14
C VAL A 11 5.81 -6.46 -18.10
N SER A 12 4.54 -6.08 -18.20
CA SER A 12 3.44 -7.03 -18.12
C SER A 12 2.39 -6.79 -19.20
N THR A 13 1.87 -7.88 -19.76
CA THR A 13 0.75 -7.85 -20.70
C THR A 13 -0.60 -7.61 -20.01
N VAL A 14 -0.65 -7.74 -18.70
CA VAL A 14 -1.83 -7.59 -17.84
C VAL A 14 -1.62 -6.56 -16.74
N ALA A 15 -0.67 -5.63 -16.93
CA ALA A 15 -0.43 -4.54 -15.99
C ALA A 15 -1.74 -3.77 -15.70
N PHE A 16 -1.91 -3.38 -14.45
CA PHE A 16 -3.12 -2.67 -13.97
C PHE A 16 -4.42 -3.47 -14.09
N SER A 17 -4.33 -4.77 -14.36
CA SER A 17 -5.46 -5.69 -14.41
C SER A 17 -5.65 -6.36 -13.05
N PRO A 18 -6.90 -6.71 -12.66
CA PRO A 18 -7.17 -7.50 -11.46
C PRO A 18 -6.57 -8.92 -11.51
N LEU A 19 -5.99 -9.34 -12.65
CA LEU A 19 -5.27 -10.60 -12.77
C LEU A 19 -3.90 -10.59 -12.06
N ILE A 20 -3.39 -9.41 -11.69
CA ILE A 20 -2.18 -9.31 -10.88
C ILE A 20 -2.61 -9.00 -9.44
N PRO A 21 -2.52 -9.96 -8.52
CA PRO A 21 -2.83 -9.73 -7.12
C PRO A 21 -1.84 -8.72 -6.52
N ALA A 22 -2.36 -7.76 -5.77
CA ALA A 22 -1.55 -6.68 -5.20
C ALA A 22 -0.51 -7.20 -4.18
N ASP A 23 -0.80 -8.31 -3.49
CA ASP A 23 0.10 -8.98 -2.54
C ASP A 23 1.38 -9.56 -3.17
N ARG A 24 1.42 -9.65 -4.50
CA ARG A 24 2.60 -10.08 -5.26
C ARG A 24 3.47 -8.94 -5.75
N LEU A 25 3.05 -7.72 -5.53
CA LEU A 25 3.77 -6.53 -5.98
C LEU A 25 4.61 -5.94 -4.85
N ALA A 26 5.85 -5.57 -5.16
CA ALA A 26 6.65 -4.79 -4.22
C ALA A 26 6.07 -3.37 -4.10
N ALA A 27 6.23 -2.76 -2.93
CA ALA A 27 5.70 -1.43 -2.63
C ALA A 27 6.21 -0.32 -3.58
N ASP A 28 7.39 -0.51 -4.15
CA ASP A 28 8.13 0.44 -4.98
C ASP A 28 8.35 -0.05 -6.42
N VAL A 29 7.49 -0.95 -6.92
CA VAL A 29 7.58 -1.45 -8.29
C VAL A 29 7.10 -0.42 -9.31
N GLN A 30 7.85 -0.28 -10.40
CA GLN A 30 7.44 0.44 -11.59
C GLN A 30 6.87 -0.56 -12.61
N MET A 31 5.67 -0.31 -13.12
CA MET A 31 4.99 -1.23 -14.01
C MET A 31 4.76 -0.61 -15.39
N ILE A 32 5.17 -1.32 -16.43
CA ILE A 32 5.00 -0.94 -17.83
C ILE A 32 4.00 -1.90 -18.47
N LEU A 33 2.89 -1.37 -18.97
CA LEU A 33 1.95 -2.15 -19.76
C LEU A 33 2.49 -2.34 -21.17
N TRP A 34 2.59 -3.62 -21.59
CA TRP A 34 2.78 -3.99 -22.98
C TRP A 34 1.73 -5.05 -23.37
N ALA A 35 0.59 -4.61 -23.82
CA ALA A 35 -0.55 -5.51 -24.15
C ALA A 35 -0.35 -6.36 -25.40
N GLY A 36 0.67 -6.09 -26.21
CA GLY A 36 0.91 -6.77 -27.49
C GLY A 36 1.52 -8.18 -27.38
N GLY A 37 1.80 -8.66 -26.16
CA GLY A 37 2.47 -9.95 -25.94
C GLY A 37 3.96 -9.91 -26.29
N LEU A 38 4.68 -10.97 -25.91
CA LEU A 38 6.12 -11.10 -26.09
C LEU A 38 6.50 -12.27 -27.01
N TYR A 39 5.56 -12.74 -27.81
CA TYR A 39 5.83 -13.79 -28.78
C TYR A 39 6.49 -13.22 -30.04
N GLY A 40 7.75 -13.55 -30.23
CA GLY A 40 8.58 -12.99 -31.30
C GLY A 40 9.03 -11.55 -31.01
N LEU A 41 10.29 -11.26 -31.31
CA LEU A 41 10.88 -9.92 -31.13
C LEU A 41 10.65 -9.05 -32.39
N ASN A 42 9.41 -8.70 -32.65
CA ASN A 42 9.08 -7.72 -33.69
C ASN A 42 9.51 -6.28 -33.29
N SER A 43 9.39 -5.33 -34.21
CA SER A 43 9.83 -3.95 -33.97
C SER A 43 9.12 -3.25 -32.82
N LEU A 44 7.81 -3.54 -32.61
CA LEU A 44 7.03 -2.98 -31.51
C LEU A 44 7.48 -3.55 -30.17
N CYS A 45 7.68 -4.87 -30.07
CA CYS A 45 8.26 -5.50 -28.88
C CYS A 45 9.63 -4.96 -28.55
N ARG A 46 10.51 -4.81 -29.54
CA ARG A 46 11.85 -4.22 -29.30
C ARG A 46 11.76 -2.81 -28.77
N SER A 47 10.85 -1.99 -29.29
CA SER A 47 10.63 -0.62 -28.78
C SER A 47 10.18 -0.63 -27.32
N ALA A 48 9.18 -1.43 -26.96
CA ALA A 48 8.70 -1.51 -25.58
C ALA A 48 9.77 -2.04 -24.62
N LEU A 49 10.49 -3.08 -24.98
CA LEU A 49 11.59 -3.63 -24.17
C LEU A 49 12.77 -2.65 -24.04
N SER A 50 13.07 -1.89 -25.10
CA SER A 50 14.10 -0.83 -25.04
C SER A 50 13.72 0.28 -24.07
N GLN A 51 12.45 0.70 -24.06
CA GLN A 51 11.95 1.67 -23.08
C GLN A 51 12.03 1.12 -21.64
N ALA A 52 11.66 -0.15 -21.43
CA ALA A 52 11.77 -0.80 -20.13
C ALA A 52 13.23 -0.88 -19.65
N ALA A 53 14.16 -1.24 -20.55
CA ALA A 53 15.57 -1.25 -20.25
C ALA A 53 16.10 0.16 -19.91
N GLY A 54 15.68 1.17 -20.67
CA GLY A 54 15.99 2.57 -20.37
C GLY A 54 15.45 3.01 -19.00
N SER A 55 14.24 2.59 -18.65
CA SER A 55 13.62 2.89 -17.35
C SER A 55 14.41 2.31 -16.18
N VAL A 56 14.78 1.02 -16.24
CA VAL A 56 15.55 0.41 -15.15
C VAL A 56 16.97 0.96 -15.05
N VAL A 57 17.62 1.23 -16.19
CA VAL A 57 18.97 1.84 -16.21
C VAL A 57 18.92 3.28 -15.67
N GLY A 58 17.93 4.06 -16.09
CA GLY A 58 17.72 5.42 -15.58
C GLY A 58 17.44 5.44 -14.09
N ALA A 59 16.53 4.57 -13.63
CA ALA A 59 16.24 4.42 -12.21
C ALA A 59 17.48 3.99 -11.42
N ALA A 60 18.25 3.01 -11.89
CA ALA A 60 19.48 2.55 -11.22
C ALA A 60 20.56 3.64 -11.11
N ARG A 61 20.64 4.52 -12.12
CA ARG A 61 21.59 5.65 -12.11
C ARG A 61 21.15 6.79 -11.18
N ALA A 62 19.85 6.99 -11.04
CA ALA A 62 19.25 8.06 -10.25
C ALA A 62 18.87 7.61 -8.82
N ALA A 63 18.90 6.30 -8.55
CA ALA A 63 18.47 5.77 -7.27
C ALA A 63 19.34 6.30 -6.13
N SER A 64 18.69 6.97 -5.20
CA SER A 64 19.23 7.26 -3.88
C SER A 64 18.50 6.32 -2.92
N PRO A 65 19.18 5.39 -2.25
CA PRO A 65 18.53 4.60 -1.20
C PRO A 65 17.90 5.55 -0.18
N PRO A 66 16.74 5.18 0.39
CA PRO A 66 16.17 5.96 1.47
C PRO A 66 17.23 6.10 2.57
N SER A 67 17.70 7.31 2.76
CA SER A 67 18.63 7.64 3.83
C SER A 67 18.08 8.85 4.55
N SER A 68 17.85 8.72 5.84
CA SER A 68 17.50 9.82 6.69
C SER A 68 18.48 9.86 7.85
N ASP A 69 19.02 11.03 8.14
CA ASP A 69 19.80 11.26 9.36
C ASP A 69 18.92 11.21 10.61
N ARG A 70 17.61 11.12 10.41
CA ARG A 70 16.60 11.05 11.46
C ARG A 70 15.87 9.70 11.42
N PRO A 71 15.58 9.10 12.59
CA PRO A 71 14.77 7.89 12.65
C PRO A 71 13.37 8.14 12.09
N ILE A 72 12.86 7.21 11.26
CA ILE A 72 11.57 7.33 10.59
C ILE A 72 10.48 6.69 11.45
N ILE A 73 9.39 7.44 11.67
CA ILE A 73 8.15 6.91 12.24
C ILE A 73 7.17 6.65 11.12
N GLY A 74 6.74 5.39 10.97
CA GLY A 74 5.67 5.01 10.07
C GLY A 74 4.30 5.32 10.68
N MET A 75 3.38 5.91 9.91
CA MET A 75 2.03 6.24 10.38
C MET A 75 1.00 5.83 9.34
N THR A 76 -0.05 5.12 9.75
CA THR A 76 -1.19 4.84 8.86
C THR A 76 -2.26 5.91 9.01
N SER A 77 -2.93 6.24 7.91
CA SER A 77 -3.96 7.27 7.85
C SER A 77 -5.07 6.88 6.88
N LEU A 78 -6.30 7.21 7.25
CA LEU A 78 -7.48 7.16 6.40
C LEU A 78 -8.52 8.15 6.88
N GLY A 79 -9.14 8.86 5.93
CA GLY A 79 -10.22 9.79 6.22
C GLY A 79 -9.83 11.06 7.01
N SER A 80 -10.84 11.84 7.36
CA SER A 80 -10.66 13.15 8.01
C SER A 80 -10.19 13.06 9.46
N SER A 81 -10.57 12.00 10.17
CA SER A 81 -10.18 11.77 11.57
C SER A 81 -8.68 11.60 11.70
N CYS A 82 -8.10 10.67 10.93
CA CYS A 82 -6.66 10.45 10.94
C CYS A 82 -5.89 11.68 10.44
N LEU A 83 -6.43 12.39 9.44
CA LEU A 83 -5.84 13.64 8.98
C LEU A 83 -5.76 14.70 10.09
N SER A 84 -6.77 14.77 10.95
CA SER A 84 -6.76 15.67 12.10
C SER A 84 -5.66 15.33 13.10
N TYR A 85 -5.45 14.05 13.39
CA TYR A 85 -4.35 13.60 14.25
C TYR A 85 -3.00 13.90 13.63
N MET A 86 -2.82 13.62 12.36
CA MET A 86 -1.55 13.86 11.65
C MET A 86 -1.14 15.33 11.66
N LYS A 87 -2.08 16.25 11.48
CA LYS A 87 -1.81 17.70 11.50
C LYS A 87 -1.18 18.17 12.82
N LEU A 88 -1.46 17.47 13.92
CA LEU A 88 -0.92 17.76 15.24
C LEU A 88 0.35 16.96 15.52
N LEU A 89 0.32 15.65 15.27
CA LEU A 89 1.40 14.73 15.61
C LEU A 89 2.64 14.88 14.73
N LYS A 90 2.45 15.06 13.40
CA LYS A 90 3.60 15.13 12.50
C LYS A 90 4.55 16.28 12.82
N PRO A 91 4.10 17.55 12.96
CA PRO A 91 4.99 18.64 13.35
C PRO A 91 5.69 18.41 14.70
N GLU A 92 4.98 17.84 15.67
CA GLU A 92 5.52 17.56 16.99
C GLU A 92 6.62 16.50 16.95
N LEU A 93 6.41 15.43 16.19
CA LEU A 93 7.41 14.39 16.00
C LEU A 93 8.63 14.92 15.24
N GLU A 94 8.40 15.71 14.19
CA GLU A 94 9.49 16.32 13.40
C GLU A 94 10.32 17.31 14.24
N SER A 95 9.69 18.06 15.15
CA SER A 95 10.40 18.95 16.09
C SER A 95 11.27 18.21 17.09
N ARG A 96 10.95 16.95 17.35
CA ARG A 96 11.72 16.03 18.22
C ARG A 96 12.80 15.24 17.49
N GLY A 97 13.04 15.55 16.20
CA GLY A 97 14.10 14.95 15.42
C GLY A 97 13.73 13.66 14.68
N PHE A 98 12.44 13.34 14.56
CA PHE A 98 11.97 12.22 13.75
C PHE A 98 11.62 12.68 12.33
N GLU A 99 11.64 11.73 11.39
CA GLU A 99 10.96 11.85 10.10
C GLU A 99 9.64 11.08 10.18
N VAL A 100 8.57 11.56 9.53
CA VAL A 100 7.27 10.90 9.55
C VAL A 100 6.86 10.49 8.14
N ALA A 101 6.75 9.18 7.92
CA ALA A 101 6.25 8.59 6.68
C ALA A 101 4.79 8.16 6.87
N VAL A 102 3.87 8.74 6.07
CA VAL A 102 2.44 8.48 6.20
C VAL A 102 1.95 7.59 5.06
N PHE A 103 1.22 6.53 5.39
CA PHE A 103 0.66 5.56 4.46
C PHE A 103 -0.87 5.61 4.46
N HIS A 104 -1.45 5.64 3.28
CA HIS A 104 -2.89 5.64 3.11
C HIS A 104 -3.42 4.20 3.17
N ALA A 105 -4.16 3.86 4.22
CA ALA A 105 -4.60 2.49 4.54
C ALA A 105 -5.82 2.07 3.70
N THR A 106 -5.58 1.77 2.42
CA THR A 106 -6.59 1.35 1.42
C THR A 106 -6.19 0.06 0.69
N GLY A 107 -5.53 -0.87 1.37
CA GLY A 107 -5.01 -2.12 0.85
C GLY A 107 -3.53 -2.01 0.48
N MET A 108 -3.19 -1.41 -0.64
CA MET A 108 -1.79 -1.29 -1.09
C MET A 108 -0.93 -0.46 -0.14
N GLY A 109 -1.49 0.59 0.47
CA GLY A 109 -0.77 1.41 1.44
C GLY A 109 -0.38 0.63 2.69
N GLY A 110 -1.30 -0.17 3.23
CA GLY A 110 -1.00 -1.06 4.36
C GLY A 110 -0.02 -2.17 4.00
N MET A 111 -0.10 -2.76 2.79
CA MET A 111 0.91 -3.71 2.32
C MET A 111 2.32 -3.10 2.25
N ALA A 112 2.42 -1.88 1.72
CA ALA A 112 3.68 -1.16 1.66
C ALA A 112 4.23 -0.86 3.07
N PHE A 113 3.36 -0.41 3.96
CA PHE A 113 3.69 -0.15 5.36
C PHE A 113 4.23 -1.40 6.08
N GLU A 114 3.53 -2.53 5.97
CA GLU A 114 3.95 -3.80 6.56
C GLU A 114 5.28 -4.32 5.97
N ALA A 115 5.47 -4.18 4.65
CA ALA A 115 6.72 -4.59 4.01
C ALA A 115 7.92 -3.79 4.53
N ILE A 116 7.79 -2.47 4.63
CA ILE A 116 8.86 -1.61 5.15
C ILE A 116 9.09 -1.87 6.65
N ALA A 117 8.03 -2.10 7.43
CA ALA A 117 8.15 -2.47 8.84
C ALA A 117 8.90 -3.80 9.01
N ALA A 118 8.61 -4.80 8.18
CA ALA A 118 9.29 -6.09 8.18
C ALA A 118 10.79 -5.99 7.85
N GLU A 119 11.18 -5.02 7.02
CA GLU A 119 12.57 -4.71 6.68
C GLU A 119 13.29 -3.90 7.77
N GLY A 120 12.59 -3.50 8.86
CA GLY A 120 13.14 -2.63 9.92
C GLY A 120 13.30 -1.17 9.48
N GLY A 121 12.56 -0.74 8.46
CA GLY A 121 12.64 0.61 7.90
C GLY A 121 12.04 1.71 8.78
N PHE A 122 11.40 1.34 9.91
CA PHE A 122 10.84 2.28 10.86
C PHE A 122 11.48 2.13 12.26
N ALA A 123 11.72 3.24 12.94
CA ALA A 123 12.11 3.26 14.33
C ALA A 123 10.92 2.99 15.28
N ALA A 124 9.72 3.35 14.86
CA ALA A 124 8.46 3.03 15.52
C ALA A 124 7.31 3.16 14.51
N VAL A 125 6.15 2.57 14.80
CA VAL A 125 4.97 2.70 13.97
C VAL A 125 3.75 3.16 14.79
N MET A 126 2.89 3.95 14.15
CA MET A 126 1.63 4.46 14.67
C MET A 126 0.50 4.04 13.75
N ASP A 127 -0.21 2.99 14.14
CA ASP A 127 -1.33 2.43 13.39
C ASP A 127 -2.65 3.09 13.82
N PHE A 128 -3.06 4.13 13.09
CA PHE A 128 -4.27 4.90 13.39
C PHE A 128 -5.43 4.61 12.45
N ALA A 129 -5.21 3.84 11.38
CA ALA A 129 -6.24 3.47 10.43
C ALA A 129 -6.30 1.94 10.26
N LEU A 130 -7.29 1.33 10.86
CA LEU A 130 -7.46 -0.13 10.91
C LEU A 130 -8.54 -0.68 9.96
N SER A 131 -9.05 0.12 9.03
CA SER A 131 -10.07 -0.31 8.06
C SER A 131 -9.67 -1.57 7.30
N GLU A 132 -8.41 -1.70 6.92
CA GLU A 132 -7.89 -2.87 6.20
C GLU A 132 -8.03 -4.16 7.01
N VAL A 133 -7.93 -4.10 8.34
CA VAL A 133 -8.14 -5.24 9.23
C VAL A 133 -9.62 -5.62 9.24
N GLY A 134 -10.51 -4.65 9.43
CA GLY A 134 -11.96 -4.87 9.36
C GLY A 134 -12.40 -5.44 8.01
N ASN A 135 -11.87 -4.88 6.94
CA ASN A 135 -12.11 -5.31 5.56
C ASN A 135 -11.66 -6.76 5.32
N LEU A 136 -10.48 -7.16 5.84
CA LEU A 136 -9.99 -8.53 5.74
C LEU A 136 -10.98 -9.52 6.39
N TYR A 137 -11.40 -9.26 7.62
CA TYR A 137 -12.38 -10.12 8.32
C TYR A 137 -13.77 -10.10 7.67
N ALA A 138 -14.11 -9.01 7.00
CA ALA A 138 -15.35 -8.91 6.24
C ALA A 138 -15.33 -9.71 4.93
N GLY A 139 -14.14 -10.11 4.45
CA GLY A 139 -13.96 -10.76 3.16
C GLY A 139 -13.87 -9.79 2.00
N SER A 140 -13.54 -8.53 2.27
CA SER A 140 -13.30 -7.54 1.24
C SER A 140 -11.92 -7.72 0.60
N VAL A 141 -11.83 -7.44 -0.70
CA VAL A 141 -10.55 -7.37 -1.42
C VAL A 141 -9.77 -6.08 -1.11
N VAL A 142 -10.40 -5.11 -0.46
CA VAL A 142 -9.76 -3.85 -0.04
C VAL A 142 -9.07 -4.05 1.31
N ASN A 143 -8.07 -4.92 1.34
CA ASN A 143 -7.31 -5.25 2.55
C ASN A 143 -5.81 -5.34 2.25
N SER A 144 -4.99 -5.41 3.26
CA SER A 144 -3.52 -5.53 3.18
C SER A 144 -2.99 -6.91 3.59
N GLY A 145 -3.86 -7.90 3.67
CA GLY A 145 -3.49 -9.27 4.01
C GLY A 145 -3.33 -9.53 5.51
N GLU A 146 -2.99 -10.78 5.84
CA GLU A 146 -2.90 -11.26 7.22
C GLU A 146 -1.70 -10.73 8.01
N SER A 147 -0.70 -10.18 7.33
CA SER A 147 0.47 -9.57 7.97
C SER A 147 0.15 -8.23 8.64
N ARG A 148 -0.99 -7.64 8.34
CA ARG A 148 -1.41 -6.35 8.86
C ARG A 148 -1.42 -6.36 10.39
N LEU A 149 -0.76 -5.37 11.01
CA LEU A 149 -0.48 -5.23 12.45
C LEU A 149 0.56 -6.23 13.02
N ARG A 150 1.23 -7.02 12.21
CA ARG A 150 2.14 -8.07 12.71
C ARG A 150 3.61 -7.83 12.38
N SER A 151 3.89 -7.19 11.25
CA SER A 151 5.27 -7.08 10.74
C SER A 151 6.16 -6.24 11.65
N ALA A 152 5.65 -5.12 12.17
CA ALA A 152 6.39 -4.27 13.10
C ALA A 152 6.80 -5.04 14.36
N GLY A 153 5.85 -5.72 15.01
CA GLY A 153 6.13 -6.53 16.21
C GLY A 153 7.09 -7.68 15.93
N ALA A 154 6.95 -8.37 14.79
CA ALA A 154 7.85 -9.44 14.38
C ALA A 154 9.29 -8.95 14.12
N ALA A 155 9.45 -7.72 13.64
CA ALA A 155 10.75 -7.07 13.44
C ALA A 155 11.29 -6.38 14.70
N GLY A 156 10.58 -6.45 15.83
CA GLY A 156 10.98 -5.76 17.07
C GLY A 156 10.79 -4.24 17.05
N VAL A 157 10.00 -3.73 16.09
CA VAL A 157 9.70 -2.30 15.96
C VAL A 157 8.58 -1.93 16.95
N PRO A 158 8.76 -0.93 17.82
CA PRO A 158 7.70 -0.46 18.71
C PRO A 158 6.45 -0.02 17.93
N GLN A 159 5.27 -0.45 18.40
CA GLN A 159 4.01 -0.20 17.72
C GLN A 159 2.97 0.38 18.68
N ILE A 160 2.35 1.49 18.25
CA ILE A 160 1.14 2.06 18.87
C ILE A 160 -0.02 1.78 17.93
N VAL A 161 -1.09 1.20 18.46
CA VAL A 161 -2.32 0.91 17.71
C VAL A 161 -3.47 1.70 18.32
N ALA A 162 -4.20 2.45 17.48
CA ALA A 162 -5.43 3.12 17.86
C ALA A 162 -6.58 2.63 16.97
N PRO A 163 -7.79 2.41 17.52
CA PRO A 163 -8.91 1.82 16.80
C PRO A 163 -9.61 2.84 15.87
N GLY A 164 -8.82 3.53 15.05
CA GLY A 164 -9.35 4.48 14.06
C GLY A 164 -9.80 3.79 12.77
N CYS A 165 -10.83 4.35 12.12
CA CYS A 165 -11.34 3.91 10.81
C CYS A 165 -11.74 2.43 10.74
N ILE A 166 -12.28 1.89 11.85
CA ILE A 166 -12.78 0.52 11.91
C ILE A 166 -14.32 0.46 11.88
N ASP A 167 -14.94 1.59 11.79
CA ASP A 167 -16.39 1.80 11.77
C ASP A 167 -17.03 1.55 10.39
N LEU A 168 -16.23 1.40 9.35
CA LEU A 168 -16.68 1.15 7.97
C LEU A 168 -16.06 -0.11 7.39
N ILE A 169 -16.83 -0.80 6.56
CA ILE A 169 -16.36 -1.88 5.67
C ILE A 169 -16.39 -1.35 4.25
N ASP A 170 -15.28 -1.47 3.56
CA ASP A 170 -15.16 -1.09 2.15
C ASP A 170 -15.20 -2.34 1.27
N PHE A 171 -16.05 -2.34 0.25
CA PHE A 171 -16.04 -3.36 -0.79
C PHE A 171 -15.74 -2.73 -2.14
N ALA A 172 -14.92 -3.39 -2.95
CA ALA A 172 -14.71 -2.98 -4.32
C ALA A 172 -16.03 -3.04 -5.11
N GLY A 173 -16.23 -2.06 -6.01
CA GLY A 173 -17.49 -1.92 -6.76
C GLY A 173 -17.84 -3.12 -7.65
N TRP A 174 -16.85 -3.94 -7.99
CA TRP A 174 -16.98 -5.19 -8.76
C TRP A 174 -17.03 -6.46 -7.90
N GLN A 175 -16.88 -6.34 -6.58
CA GLN A 175 -16.88 -7.47 -5.65
C GLN A 175 -18.31 -7.79 -5.23
N ASP A 176 -18.62 -9.09 -5.18
CA ASP A 176 -19.86 -9.57 -4.57
C ASP A 176 -19.84 -9.32 -3.06
N ILE A 177 -20.94 -8.76 -2.55
CA ILE A 177 -21.05 -8.49 -1.13
C ILE A 177 -21.43 -9.81 -0.42
N PRO A 178 -20.65 -10.24 0.59
CA PRO A 178 -20.97 -11.47 1.33
C PRO A 178 -22.37 -11.44 1.93
N ALA A 179 -23.06 -12.59 1.91
CA ALA A 179 -24.47 -12.70 2.32
C ALA A 179 -24.77 -12.11 3.73
N ARG A 180 -23.81 -12.23 4.66
CA ARG A 180 -23.93 -11.67 6.02
C ARG A 180 -24.03 -10.13 6.06
N PHE A 181 -23.79 -9.45 4.95
CA PHE A 181 -23.91 -7.99 4.82
C PHE A 181 -25.00 -7.57 3.84
N ALA A 182 -25.75 -8.53 3.24
CA ALA A 182 -26.71 -8.25 2.17
C ALA A 182 -27.81 -7.26 2.57
N ASP A 183 -28.21 -7.28 3.85
CA ASP A 183 -29.27 -6.43 4.38
C ASP A 183 -28.77 -5.04 4.84
N ARG A 184 -27.49 -4.76 4.71
CA ARG A 184 -26.93 -3.48 5.13
C ARG A 184 -27.04 -2.42 4.04
N PRO A 185 -27.26 -1.15 4.40
CA PRO A 185 -27.17 -0.06 3.43
C PRO A 185 -25.73 0.14 3.00
N PHE A 186 -25.49 0.22 1.71
CA PHE A 186 -24.20 0.55 1.11
C PHE A 186 -24.25 1.90 0.43
N HIS A 187 -23.24 2.70 0.67
CA HIS A 187 -23.04 3.99 0.06
C HIS A 187 -21.83 3.96 -0.87
N ALA A 188 -21.96 4.52 -2.05
CA ALA A 188 -20.82 4.71 -2.93
C ALA A 188 -19.89 5.77 -2.34
N HIS A 189 -18.75 5.33 -1.81
CA HIS A 189 -17.69 6.26 -1.41
C HIS A 189 -17.08 6.94 -2.64
N ASN A 190 -16.87 6.17 -3.69
CA ASN A 190 -16.52 6.62 -5.03
C ASN A 190 -17.01 5.56 -6.04
N ARG A 191 -16.66 5.71 -7.34
CA ARG A 191 -17.08 4.75 -8.38
C ARG A 191 -16.57 3.32 -8.18
N LEU A 192 -15.49 3.17 -7.44
CA LEU A 192 -14.78 1.90 -7.28
C LEU A 192 -15.01 1.26 -5.92
N ILE A 193 -15.50 2.02 -4.93
CA ILE A 193 -15.62 1.58 -3.54
C ILE A 193 -17.02 1.84 -3.03
N LYS A 194 -17.66 0.80 -2.51
CA LYS A 194 -18.89 0.85 -1.71
C LYS A 194 -18.53 0.60 -0.26
N CYS A 195 -19.07 1.40 0.65
CA CYS A 195 -18.86 1.21 2.08
C CYS A 195 -20.15 1.11 2.85
N SER A 196 -20.12 0.38 3.95
CA SER A 196 -21.20 0.25 4.91
C SER A 196 -20.66 0.35 6.33
N ALA A 197 -21.45 0.90 7.24
CA ALA A 197 -21.07 0.97 8.64
C ALA A 197 -21.01 -0.43 9.28
N PHE A 198 -20.06 -0.62 10.16
CA PHE A 198 -20.08 -1.68 11.16
C PHE A 198 -21.07 -1.30 12.25
N ASN A 199 -22.00 -2.19 12.56
CA ASN A 199 -22.83 -2.11 13.77
C ASN A 199 -22.51 -3.29 14.66
#